data_64a0d9505bd4828eb9cc165663ac0a9e
#
_entry.id   64a0d9505bd4828eb9cc165663ac0a9e
#
_cell.length_a   1.000
_cell.length_b   1.000
_cell.length_c   1.000
_cell.angle_alpha   90.00
_cell.angle_beta   90.00
_cell.angle_gamma   90.00
#
_symmetry.space_group_name_H-M   'P 1'
#
loop_
_entity.id
_entity.type
_entity.pdbx_description
1 polymer ?
#
loop_
_entity_poly.entity_id
_entity_poly.type
_entity_poly.pdbx_seq_one_letter_code
_entity_poly.pdbx_strand_id
1 'polypeptide(L)'
;MGVENIYTLPLNGAPYISRSVAFDGEAKDNKLILESNTKIDLHNSQYFSDEEGKDIYDERITRLMGAFGINSNLQNNKVLIDSANIVLHGPDGEYTARSTFEILGALADVNNLKKYNVSKNSVIIKNLNLDLMVNSQNKITFYDAVLFGEIYGGRTLQGNAEKNSIEVYHFNSLDHLDKNIKTHASLNLYGGYSNDGEANGNKIVFRLKKPLKISDNFYGKNYYNLYGGFATEGANFNIIDIQNDLTYEKVPQNYSDKFTVYAARTLSGKANNNTLSIKDSVISLPLYAFITSETTLDGIDYIADESNNNEVNFENIKSSKNLSLMINAKNVSNNKINYNLIQSLTEASSLGKGSKIILKATQNANNNLIKLKDCSSAAVESSCIIKADKESAFNKIIINNTVFSTASDKRQGYVGLIAGVSANSHDNIMELVNLNIDEYKNQDAIFLAPSGTSDISNFKSYNNTLYLGGELNFF
;
A
#
# COMPACT_ATOMS: atom_id res chain seq x y z
N MET A 1 -2.16 -33.13 -16.13
CA MET A 1 -3.60 -33.41 -15.91
C MET A 1 -4.37 -32.24 -16.48
N GLY A 2 -5.34 -32.52 -17.31
CA GLY A 2 -6.01 -31.54 -18.13
C GLY A 2 -6.77 -30.52 -17.34
N VAL A 3 -6.81 -29.28 -17.84
CA VAL A 3 -7.76 -28.26 -17.42
C VAL A 3 -9.14 -28.75 -17.86
N GLU A 4 -9.81 -29.50 -17.01
CA GLU A 4 -11.22 -29.80 -17.20
C GLU A 4 -12.03 -28.59 -16.70
N ASN A 5 -12.83 -28.06 -17.60
CA ASN A 5 -13.82 -27.00 -17.43
C ASN A 5 -13.32 -25.54 -17.53
N ILE A 6 -13.12 -25.11 -18.76
CA ILE A 6 -13.18 -23.68 -19.10
C ILE A 6 -14.65 -23.35 -19.29
N TYR A 7 -15.24 -22.64 -18.35
CA TYR A 7 -16.60 -22.10 -18.50
C TYR A 7 -16.53 -20.65 -18.92
N THR A 8 -17.05 -20.34 -20.08
CA THR A 8 -17.35 -18.97 -20.49
C THR A 8 -18.73 -18.60 -19.96
N LEU A 9 -18.79 -17.97 -18.80
CA LEU A 9 -20.02 -17.29 -18.36
C LEU A 9 -20.11 -15.91 -19.04
N PRO A 10 -21.32 -15.40 -19.29
CA PRO A 10 -21.51 -14.15 -20.00
C PRO A 10 -21.26 -12.94 -19.08
N LEU A 11 -20.04 -12.80 -18.60
CA LEU A 11 -19.56 -11.59 -17.96
C LEU A 11 -18.59 -10.93 -18.94
N ASN A 12 -19.11 -10.18 -19.89
CA ASN A 12 -18.36 -9.34 -20.83
C ASN A 12 -17.16 -9.99 -21.55
N GLY A 13 -17.24 -11.29 -21.89
CA GLY A 13 -16.29 -11.93 -22.79
C GLY A 13 -14.84 -12.12 -22.30
N ALA A 14 -14.52 -11.81 -21.05
CA ALA A 14 -13.18 -11.96 -20.52
C ALA A 14 -12.85 -13.42 -20.13
N PRO A 15 -11.67 -13.97 -20.49
CA PRO A 15 -11.29 -15.31 -20.11
C PRO A 15 -11.06 -15.39 -18.59
N TYR A 16 -11.62 -16.41 -17.94
CA TYR A 16 -11.29 -16.72 -16.56
C TYR A 16 -11.13 -18.23 -16.32
N ILE A 17 -10.25 -18.55 -15.39
CA ILE A 17 -10.02 -19.90 -14.91
C ILE A 17 -10.46 -19.95 -13.46
N SER A 18 -11.53 -20.68 -13.17
CA SER A 18 -12.00 -20.91 -11.80
C SER A 18 -12.09 -22.40 -11.50
N ARG A 19 -11.66 -22.79 -10.30
CA ARG A 19 -11.78 -24.19 -9.87
C ARG A 19 -13.21 -24.54 -9.51
N SER A 20 -13.98 -23.58 -9.01
CA SER A 20 -15.36 -23.81 -8.58
C SER A 20 -16.22 -22.58 -8.84
N VAL A 21 -17.48 -22.83 -9.20
CA VAL A 21 -18.50 -21.80 -9.36
C VAL A 21 -19.70 -22.18 -8.51
N ALA A 22 -20.22 -21.25 -7.74
CA ALA A 22 -21.41 -21.42 -6.91
C ALA A 22 -22.46 -20.38 -7.25
N PHE A 23 -23.73 -20.80 -7.26
CA PHE A 23 -24.89 -19.92 -7.43
C PHE A 23 -25.84 -20.15 -6.26
N ASP A 24 -26.19 -19.08 -5.55
CA ASP A 24 -27.13 -19.09 -4.41
C ASP A 24 -26.77 -20.13 -3.33
N GLY A 25 -25.46 -20.31 -3.03
CA GLY A 25 -25.00 -21.35 -2.11
C GLY A 25 -23.63 -21.11 -1.47
N GLU A 26 -22.78 -22.13 -1.51
CA GLU A 26 -21.42 -22.07 -0.97
C GLU A 26 -20.40 -22.71 -1.91
N ALA A 27 -19.19 -22.11 -1.97
CA ALA A 27 -18.03 -22.81 -2.52
C ALA A 27 -16.94 -22.86 -1.46
N LYS A 28 -16.48 -24.07 -1.15
CA LYS A 28 -15.58 -24.30 -0.03
C LYS A 28 -14.49 -25.29 -0.36
N ASP A 29 -13.30 -25.06 0.22
CA ASP A 29 -12.15 -25.97 0.18
C ASP A 29 -11.61 -26.26 -1.25
N ASN A 30 -11.84 -25.34 -2.20
CA ASN A 30 -11.36 -25.52 -3.57
C ASN A 30 -9.92 -25.03 -3.73
N LYS A 31 -9.18 -25.67 -4.65
CA LYS A 31 -7.79 -25.32 -4.92
C LYS A 31 -7.53 -25.23 -6.42
N LEU A 32 -7.06 -24.08 -6.87
CA LEU A 32 -6.44 -23.90 -8.18
C LEU A 32 -4.91 -23.96 -7.98
N ILE A 33 -4.25 -24.90 -8.66
CA ILE A 33 -2.80 -25.08 -8.53
C ILE A 33 -2.18 -24.91 -9.92
N LEU A 34 -1.26 -23.96 -10.05
CA LEU A 34 -0.36 -23.86 -11.17
C LEU A 34 0.97 -24.49 -10.74
N GLU A 35 1.24 -25.69 -11.27
CA GLU A 35 2.44 -26.46 -10.95
C GLU A 35 3.70 -25.85 -11.60
N SER A 36 4.85 -26.36 -11.23
CA SER A 36 6.13 -25.87 -11.74
C SER A 36 6.19 -25.87 -13.27
N ASN A 37 6.70 -24.79 -13.84
CA ASN A 37 6.82 -24.55 -15.28
C ASN A 37 5.50 -24.38 -16.04
N THR A 38 4.41 -24.06 -15.39
CA THR A 38 3.16 -23.70 -16.08
C THR A 38 3.39 -22.45 -16.93
N LYS A 39 3.03 -22.54 -18.21
CA LYS A 39 3.00 -21.41 -19.13
C LYS A 39 1.56 -21.10 -19.50
N ILE A 40 1.16 -19.85 -19.31
CA ILE A 40 -0.16 -19.35 -19.71
C ILE A 40 0.07 -18.21 -20.70
N ASP A 41 -0.50 -18.34 -21.86
CA ASP A 41 -0.38 -17.37 -22.95
C ASP A 41 -1.77 -16.81 -23.23
N LEU A 42 -1.97 -15.52 -22.97
CA LEU A 42 -3.27 -14.88 -22.97
C LEU A 42 -3.31 -13.77 -24.03
N HIS A 43 -4.06 -14.02 -25.08
CA HIS A 43 -4.29 -13.05 -26.13
C HIS A 43 -5.54 -12.23 -25.82
N ASN A 44 -5.35 -10.99 -25.41
CA ASN A 44 -6.42 -10.04 -25.14
C ASN A 44 -6.70 -9.16 -26.38
N SER A 45 -6.86 -9.79 -27.55
CA SER A 45 -7.01 -9.05 -28.79
C SER A 45 -8.46 -8.99 -29.25
N GLN A 46 -9.20 -7.95 -28.91
CA GLN A 46 -10.30 -7.44 -29.74
C GLN A 46 -10.55 -5.97 -29.47
N TYR A 47 -10.47 -5.17 -30.49
CA TYR A 47 -11.01 -3.81 -30.56
C TYR A 47 -12.50 -3.91 -30.84
N PHE A 48 -13.27 -3.10 -30.15
CA PHE A 48 -14.61 -2.74 -30.57
C PHE A 48 -14.61 -1.22 -30.80
N SER A 49 -14.96 -0.79 -31.99
CA SER A 49 -15.46 0.56 -32.20
C SER A 49 -16.96 0.53 -32.06
N ASP A 50 -17.54 1.57 -31.43
CA ASP A 50 -19.00 1.75 -31.47
C ASP A 50 -19.45 2.14 -32.89
N GLU A 51 -20.76 2.18 -33.09
CA GLU A 51 -21.38 2.55 -34.38
C GLU A 51 -21.00 4.00 -34.83
N GLU A 52 -20.41 4.81 -33.93
CA GLU A 52 -19.96 6.18 -34.19
C GLU A 52 -18.45 6.24 -34.49
N GLY A 53 -17.76 5.11 -34.52
CA GLY A 53 -16.30 5.03 -34.72
C GLY A 53 -15.49 5.50 -33.51
N LYS A 54 -16.10 5.58 -32.34
CA LYS A 54 -15.43 5.90 -31.10
C LYS A 54 -14.90 4.62 -30.47
N ASP A 55 -13.60 4.58 -30.21
CA ASP A 55 -12.95 3.44 -29.60
C ASP A 55 -13.56 3.15 -28.22
N ILE A 56 -14.30 2.07 -28.11
CA ILE A 56 -14.74 1.54 -26.83
C ILE A 56 -13.60 0.63 -26.33
N TYR A 57 -12.90 1.06 -25.29
CA TYR A 57 -11.93 0.25 -24.61
C TYR A 57 -12.67 -0.83 -23.79
N ASP A 58 -12.74 -2.03 -24.31
CA ASP A 58 -13.18 -3.18 -23.52
C ASP A 58 -12.03 -3.60 -22.62
N GLU A 59 -12.07 -3.23 -21.34
CA GLU A 59 -11.13 -3.69 -20.33
C GLU A 59 -11.37 -5.18 -20.06
N ARG A 60 -10.72 -6.04 -20.82
CA ARG A 60 -10.78 -7.47 -20.57
C ARG A 60 -9.91 -7.83 -19.38
N ILE A 61 -10.55 -8.25 -18.33
CA ILE A 61 -9.90 -8.70 -17.10
C ILE A 61 -9.73 -10.22 -17.17
N THR A 62 -8.48 -10.67 -17.25
CA THR A 62 -8.16 -12.10 -17.10
C THR A 62 -8.12 -12.48 -15.64
N ARG A 63 -8.81 -13.55 -15.25
CA ARG A 63 -8.93 -13.97 -13.85
C ARG A 63 -8.48 -15.40 -13.61
N LEU A 64 -7.66 -15.59 -12.55
CA LEU A 64 -7.35 -16.89 -11.97
C LEU A 64 -7.98 -16.97 -10.58
N MET A 65 -8.92 -17.86 -10.36
CA MET A 65 -9.73 -17.90 -9.14
C MET A 65 -9.74 -19.29 -8.49
N GLY A 66 -9.58 -19.33 -7.16
CA GLY A 66 -9.84 -20.52 -6.37
C GLY A 66 -11.33 -20.88 -6.35
N ALA A 67 -12.18 -19.86 -6.22
CA ALA A 67 -13.62 -19.99 -6.35
C ALA A 67 -14.26 -18.69 -6.85
N PHE A 68 -15.36 -18.85 -7.57
CA PHE A 68 -16.26 -17.76 -7.95
C PHE A 68 -17.67 -18.06 -7.44
N GLY A 69 -18.39 -17.06 -6.97
CA GLY A 69 -19.76 -17.23 -6.50
C GLY A 69 -20.63 -16.03 -6.82
N ILE A 70 -21.86 -16.30 -7.27
CA ILE A 70 -22.92 -15.32 -7.35
C ILE A 70 -23.89 -15.61 -6.23
N ASN A 71 -24.20 -14.60 -5.40
CA ASN A 71 -25.02 -14.76 -4.20
C ASN A 71 -24.56 -15.92 -3.31
N SER A 72 -23.27 -16.04 -3.08
CA SER A 72 -22.70 -17.22 -2.43
C SER A 72 -21.64 -16.85 -1.43
N ASN A 73 -21.57 -17.59 -0.32
CA ASN A 73 -20.48 -17.52 0.63
C ASN A 73 -19.30 -18.37 0.14
N LEU A 74 -18.09 -17.83 0.21
CA LEU A 74 -16.89 -18.50 -0.29
C LEU A 74 -15.87 -18.65 0.83
N GLN A 75 -15.53 -19.90 1.14
CA GLN A 75 -14.68 -20.20 2.30
C GLN A 75 -13.53 -21.13 1.97
N ASN A 76 -12.36 -20.84 2.51
CA ASN A 76 -11.17 -21.68 2.48
C ASN A 76 -10.74 -22.11 1.05
N ASN A 77 -10.95 -21.25 0.07
CA ASN A 77 -10.52 -21.50 -1.31
C ASN A 77 -9.10 -20.96 -1.52
N LYS A 78 -8.36 -21.59 -2.42
CA LYS A 78 -6.94 -21.32 -2.56
C LYS A 78 -6.50 -21.26 -4.01
N VAL A 79 -5.65 -20.29 -4.34
CA VAL A 79 -4.78 -20.29 -5.52
C VAL A 79 -3.34 -20.51 -5.07
N LEU A 80 -2.70 -21.53 -5.60
CA LEU A 80 -1.28 -21.81 -5.40
C LEU A 80 -0.55 -21.74 -6.74
N ILE A 81 0.38 -20.82 -6.84
CA ILE A 81 1.30 -20.72 -7.99
C ILE A 81 2.68 -21.16 -7.52
N ASP A 82 3.06 -22.37 -7.89
CA ASP A 82 4.37 -22.92 -7.53
C ASP A 82 5.46 -22.30 -8.40
N SER A 83 5.28 -22.32 -9.73
CA SER A 83 6.08 -21.56 -10.69
C SER A 83 5.29 -21.41 -11.99
N ALA A 84 5.06 -20.17 -12.41
CA ALA A 84 4.33 -19.91 -13.65
C ALA A 84 4.91 -18.72 -14.42
N ASN A 85 4.84 -18.81 -15.74
CA ASN A 85 5.06 -17.71 -16.65
C ASN A 85 3.72 -17.37 -17.31
N ILE A 86 3.23 -16.18 -17.09
CA ILE A 86 2.01 -15.67 -17.69
C ILE A 86 2.39 -14.57 -18.66
N VAL A 87 2.03 -14.79 -19.92
CA VAL A 87 2.25 -13.83 -21.00
C VAL A 87 0.92 -13.19 -21.37
N LEU A 88 0.85 -11.88 -21.26
CA LEU A 88 -0.29 -11.09 -21.69
C LEU A 88 0.06 -10.43 -23.03
N HIS A 89 -0.75 -10.66 -24.06
CA HIS A 89 -0.59 -9.98 -25.33
C HIS A 89 -1.47 -8.72 -25.33
N GLY A 90 -0.83 -7.58 -25.62
CA GLY A 90 -1.55 -6.34 -25.89
C GLY A 90 -2.30 -6.43 -27.23
N PRO A 91 -3.27 -5.55 -27.46
CA PRO A 91 -4.00 -5.51 -28.72
C PRO A 91 -3.09 -5.16 -29.90
N ASP A 92 -3.36 -5.74 -31.06
CA ASP A 92 -2.75 -5.40 -32.33
C ASP A 92 -3.34 -4.07 -32.84
N GLY A 93 -2.63 -2.95 -32.70
CA GLY A 93 -3.13 -1.67 -33.17
C GLY A 93 -2.30 -0.45 -32.74
N GLU A 94 -2.69 0.73 -33.23
CA GLU A 94 -2.00 2.00 -32.97
C GLU A 94 -2.26 2.61 -31.59
N TYR A 95 -3.01 1.92 -30.68
CA TYR A 95 -3.55 2.48 -29.45
C TYR A 95 -2.98 1.83 -28.19
N THR A 96 -3.21 2.47 -27.03
CA THR A 96 -2.73 2.07 -25.72
C THR A 96 -3.08 0.62 -25.41
N ALA A 97 -2.06 -0.21 -25.21
CA ALA A 97 -2.25 -1.58 -24.76
C ALA A 97 -2.56 -1.61 -23.25
N ARG A 98 -3.78 -1.95 -22.87
CA ARG A 98 -4.13 -2.19 -21.47
C ARG A 98 -4.38 -3.66 -21.26
N SER A 99 -3.75 -4.23 -20.24
CA SER A 99 -3.98 -5.59 -19.81
C SER A 99 -4.23 -5.62 -18.32
N THR A 100 -5.38 -6.10 -17.90
CA THR A 100 -5.72 -6.28 -16.50
C THR A 100 -5.73 -7.77 -16.18
N PHE A 101 -5.06 -8.11 -15.09
CA PHE A 101 -4.89 -9.47 -14.65
C PHE A 101 -5.21 -9.56 -13.16
N GLU A 102 -6.11 -10.47 -12.79
CA GLU A 102 -6.53 -10.68 -11.42
C GLU A 102 -6.25 -12.12 -10.94
N ILE A 103 -5.67 -12.24 -9.75
CA ILE A 103 -5.57 -13.53 -9.04
C ILE A 103 -6.40 -13.42 -7.75
N LEU A 104 -7.37 -14.31 -7.59
CA LEU A 104 -8.27 -14.25 -6.46
C LEU A 104 -8.36 -15.61 -5.75
N GLY A 105 -8.12 -15.62 -4.44
CA GLY A 105 -8.47 -16.78 -3.62
C GLY A 105 -9.95 -17.09 -3.74
N ALA A 106 -10.79 -16.05 -3.69
CA ALA A 106 -12.22 -16.12 -3.98
C ALA A 106 -12.79 -14.78 -4.42
N LEU A 107 -13.82 -14.82 -5.28
CA LEU A 107 -14.61 -13.66 -5.70
C LEU A 107 -16.10 -13.94 -5.49
N ALA A 108 -16.74 -13.23 -4.57
CA ALA A 108 -18.20 -13.21 -4.44
C ALA A 108 -18.77 -11.99 -5.16
N ASP A 109 -19.52 -12.27 -6.22
CA ASP A 109 -20.35 -11.30 -6.93
C ASP A 109 -21.78 -11.34 -6.40
N VAL A 110 -22.53 -10.28 -6.58
CA VAL A 110 -23.87 -10.14 -6.00
C VAL A 110 -24.80 -9.49 -7.01
N ASN A 111 -25.94 -10.11 -7.20
CA ASN A 111 -27.03 -9.55 -8.00
C ASN A 111 -28.31 -9.25 -7.19
N ASN A 112 -28.22 -9.32 -5.86
CA ASN A 112 -29.30 -9.00 -4.94
C ASN A 112 -28.77 -8.19 -3.74
N LEU A 113 -29.62 -7.78 -2.81
CA LEU A 113 -29.28 -6.94 -1.66
C LEU A 113 -28.77 -7.71 -0.42
N LYS A 114 -28.50 -9.01 -0.55
CA LYS A 114 -27.98 -9.81 0.57
C LYS A 114 -26.45 -9.74 0.66
N LYS A 115 -25.94 -9.76 1.87
CA LYS A 115 -24.49 -9.78 2.14
C LYS A 115 -23.94 -11.21 2.06
N TYR A 116 -22.86 -11.40 1.32
CA TYR A 116 -22.18 -12.68 1.16
C TYR A 116 -20.71 -12.57 1.52
N ASN A 117 -20.24 -13.43 2.42
CA ASN A 117 -18.92 -13.33 2.98
C ASN A 117 -17.90 -14.16 2.21
N VAL A 118 -16.69 -13.62 2.11
CA VAL A 118 -15.52 -14.34 1.63
C VAL A 118 -14.55 -14.48 2.80
N SER A 119 -14.26 -15.72 3.21
CA SER A 119 -13.47 -15.94 4.40
C SER A 119 -12.42 -17.03 4.27
N LYS A 120 -11.24 -16.82 4.90
CA LYS A 120 -10.14 -17.79 4.93
C LYS A 120 -9.62 -18.21 3.56
N ASN A 121 -9.87 -17.42 2.52
CA ASN A 121 -9.36 -17.70 1.19
C ASN A 121 -7.92 -17.22 1.06
N SER A 122 -7.15 -17.82 0.15
CA SER A 122 -5.73 -17.51 0.06
C SER A 122 -5.18 -17.54 -1.36
N VAL A 123 -4.19 -16.70 -1.60
CA VAL A 123 -3.32 -16.72 -2.76
C VAL A 123 -1.88 -16.90 -2.30
N ILE A 124 -1.20 -17.93 -2.78
CA ILE A 124 0.22 -18.16 -2.49
C ILE A 124 0.99 -18.18 -3.80
N ILE A 125 1.92 -17.26 -3.96
CA ILE A 125 2.78 -17.12 -5.12
C ILE A 125 4.21 -17.41 -4.70
N LYS A 126 4.74 -18.56 -5.09
CA LYS A 126 6.13 -18.92 -4.84
C LYS A 126 7.05 -18.35 -5.92
N ASN A 127 6.62 -18.42 -7.18
CA ASN A 127 7.34 -17.85 -8.31
C ASN A 127 6.37 -17.50 -9.44
N LEU A 128 6.26 -16.22 -9.78
CA LEU A 128 5.45 -15.77 -10.89
C LEU A 128 6.24 -14.78 -11.74
N ASN A 129 6.35 -15.10 -13.02
CA ASN A 129 6.79 -14.15 -14.04
C ASN A 129 5.57 -13.69 -14.83
N LEU A 130 5.40 -12.40 -14.94
CA LEU A 130 4.32 -11.77 -15.68
C LEU A 130 4.92 -10.91 -16.79
N ASP A 131 4.74 -11.32 -18.02
CA ASP A 131 5.24 -10.61 -19.19
C ASP A 131 4.10 -9.96 -19.97
N LEU A 132 4.31 -8.73 -20.40
CA LEU A 132 3.43 -8.04 -21.33
C LEU A 132 4.11 -7.99 -22.71
N MET A 133 3.56 -8.72 -23.67
CA MET A 133 4.00 -8.67 -25.06
C MET A 133 3.17 -7.66 -25.85
N VAL A 134 3.84 -6.66 -26.39
CA VAL A 134 3.25 -5.71 -27.33
C VAL A 134 3.83 -6.03 -28.71
N ASN A 135 2.96 -6.25 -29.69
CA ASN A 135 3.41 -6.62 -31.04
C ASN A 135 4.13 -5.43 -31.70
N SER A 136 5.45 -5.56 -31.88
CA SER A 136 6.32 -4.50 -32.40
C SER A 136 6.20 -4.25 -33.91
N GLN A 137 5.41 -5.03 -34.65
CA GLN A 137 5.28 -4.86 -36.10
C GLN A 137 4.46 -3.62 -36.50
N ASN A 138 3.64 -3.11 -35.58
CA ASN A 138 2.93 -1.84 -35.80
C ASN A 138 3.70 -0.71 -35.11
N LYS A 139 4.02 0.33 -35.83
CA LYS A 139 4.73 1.53 -35.38
C LYS A 139 3.95 2.20 -34.22
N ILE A 140 4.07 1.69 -33.01
CA ILE A 140 3.56 2.34 -31.80
C ILE A 140 4.50 3.50 -31.51
N THR A 141 4.22 4.67 -32.05
CA THR A 141 5.10 5.85 -31.94
C THR A 141 4.83 6.67 -30.68
N PHE A 142 3.70 6.49 -29.96
CA PHE A 142 3.32 7.42 -28.89
C PHE A 142 2.46 6.83 -27.75
N TYR A 143 2.35 5.51 -27.57
CA TYR A 143 1.37 4.96 -26.64
C TYR A 143 2.01 4.28 -25.43
N ASP A 144 1.36 4.45 -24.28
CA ASP A 144 1.77 3.85 -23.03
C ASP A 144 1.16 2.44 -22.95
N ALA A 145 1.98 1.42 -22.82
CA ALA A 145 1.51 0.10 -22.43
C ALA A 145 1.19 0.09 -20.93
N VAL A 146 0.00 -0.36 -20.56
CA VAL A 146 -0.43 -0.38 -19.16
C VAL A 146 -0.72 -1.80 -18.72
N LEU A 147 0.02 -2.27 -17.72
CA LEU A 147 -0.20 -3.54 -17.06
C LEU A 147 -0.77 -3.30 -15.66
N PHE A 148 -1.99 -3.77 -15.44
CA PHE A 148 -2.59 -3.79 -14.12
C PHE A 148 -2.65 -5.22 -13.60
N GLY A 149 -2.01 -5.45 -12.45
CA GLY A 149 -2.12 -6.69 -11.71
C GLY A 149 -2.85 -6.45 -10.39
N GLU A 150 -3.90 -7.22 -10.13
CA GLU A 150 -4.63 -7.18 -8.88
C GLU A 150 -4.67 -8.58 -8.26
N ILE A 151 -4.26 -8.68 -7.00
CA ILE A 151 -4.24 -9.93 -6.26
C ILE A 151 -5.09 -9.78 -5.01
N TYR A 152 -6.09 -10.64 -4.89
CA TYR A 152 -7.01 -10.63 -3.75
C TYR A 152 -6.94 -11.95 -2.99
N GLY A 153 -6.70 -11.90 -1.69
CA GLY A 153 -6.93 -13.06 -0.82
C GLY A 153 -8.40 -13.47 -0.88
N GLY A 154 -9.31 -12.49 -0.75
CA GLY A 154 -10.74 -12.63 -0.97
C GLY A 154 -11.38 -11.30 -1.32
N ARG A 155 -12.31 -11.29 -2.27
CA ARG A 155 -13.04 -10.11 -2.73
C ARG A 155 -14.54 -10.35 -2.68
N THR A 156 -15.29 -9.43 -2.10
CA THR A 156 -16.75 -9.41 -2.13
C THR A 156 -17.29 -8.05 -2.53
N LEU A 157 -18.37 -8.02 -3.28
CA LEU A 157 -19.05 -6.76 -3.61
C LEU A 157 -19.98 -6.32 -2.46
N GLN A 158 -20.64 -7.27 -1.79
CA GLN A 158 -21.48 -7.01 -0.62
C GLN A 158 -21.26 -8.08 0.44
N GLY A 159 -20.82 -7.66 1.63
CA GLY A 159 -20.53 -8.55 2.74
C GLY A 159 -19.11 -8.38 3.27
N ASN A 160 -18.65 -9.30 4.09
CA ASN A 160 -17.36 -9.17 4.75
C ASN A 160 -16.26 -10.00 4.07
N ALA A 161 -15.07 -9.44 4.00
CA ALA A 161 -13.85 -10.13 3.60
C ALA A 161 -12.99 -10.42 4.83
N GLU A 162 -13.02 -11.67 5.33
CA GLU A 162 -12.46 -12.00 6.63
C GLU A 162 -11.36 -13.07 6.57
N LYS A 163 -10.25 -12.82 7.27
CA LYS A 163 -9.17 -13.81 7.47
C LYS A 163 -8.62 -14.37 6.16
N ASN A 164 -8.70 -13.60 5.09
CA ASN A 164 -8.10 -13.98 3.81
C ASN A 164 -6.60 -13.65 3.81
N SER A 165 -5.83 -14.29 2.93
CA SER A 165 -4.40 -14.08 2.90
C SER A 165 -3.78 -14.07 1.51
N ILE A 166 -2.69 -13.32 1.40
CA ILE A 166 -1.79 -13.32 0.25
C ILE A 166 -0.36 -13.56 0.76
N GLU A 167 0.34 -14.49 0.12
CA GLU A 167 1.76 -14.72 0.35
C GLU A 167 2.51 -14.66 -0.98
N VAL A 168 3.50 -13.76 -1.08
CA VAL A 168 4.33 -13.60 -2.29
C VAL A 168 5.79 -13.78 -1.95
N TYR A 169 6.45 -14.73 -2.62
CA TYR A 169 7.87 -15.04 -2.41
C TYR A 169 8.75 -14.65 -3.59
N HIS A 170 8.23 -14.63 -4.79
CA HIS A 170 8.91 -14.14 -5.97
C HIS A 170 7.91 -13.68 -7.01
N PHE A 171 8.13 -12.47 -7.49
CA PHE A 171 7.31 -11.88 -8.54
C PHE A 171 8.22 -11.04 -9.45
N ASN A 172 8.17 -11.33 -10.73
CA ASN A 172 8.84 -10.53 -11.76
C ASN A 172 7.81 -10.01 -12.75
N SER A 173 7.96 -8.78 -13.16
CA SER A 173 7.18 -8.22 -14.25
C SER A 173 8.08 -7.59 -15.30
N LEU A 174 7.76 -7.82 -16.58
CA LEU A 174 8.17 -6.99 -17.71
C LEU A 174 9.64 -7.09 -18.14
N ASP A 175 10.13 -8.26 -18.53
CA ASP A 175 11.49 -8.38 -19.07
C ASP A 175 11.61 -8.17 -20.62
N HIS A 176 10.49 -8.07 -21.37
CA HIS A 176 10.52 -8.19 -22.85
C HIS A 176 9.90 -7.02 -23.63
N LEU A 177 9.84 -5.82 -23.08
CA LEU A 177 9.32 -4.69 -23.84
C LEU A 177 10.36 -4.05 -24.74
N ASP A 178 9.94 -3.67 -25.93
CA ASP A 178 10.76 -2.88 -26.87
C ASP A 178 11.19 -1.57 -26.21
N LYS A 179 12.45 -1.17 -26.46
CA LYS A 179 13.08 0.02 -25.86
C LYS A 179 12.33 1.33 -26.07
N ASN A 180 11.41 1.37 -27.00
CA ASN A 180 10.68 2.58 -27.39
C ASN A 180 9.28 2.68 -26.80
N ILE A 181 8.84 1.70 -26.00
CA ILE A 181 7.50 1.66 -25.45
C ILE A 181 7.52 2.18 -24.02
N LYS A 182 6.75 3.22 -23.75
CA LYS A 182 6.49 3.67 -22.38
C LYS A 182 5.51 2.72 -21.71
N THR A 183 5.88 2.21 -20.54
CA THR A 183 5.03 1.29 -19.80
C THR A 183 4.70 1.81 -18.43
N HIS A 184 3.45 1.60 -18.05
CA HIS A 184 2.99 1.81 -16.68
C HIS A 184 2.64 0.45 -16.10
N ALA A 185 3.17 0.13 -14.93
CA ALA A 185 2.77 -1.06 -14.22
C ALA A 185 2.16 -0.70 -12.87
N SER A 186 1.07 -1.36 -12.54
CA SER A 186 0.45 -1.26 -11.22
C SER A 186 0.21 -2.66 -10.69
N LEU A 187 0.71 -2.93 -9.51
CA LEU A 187 0.44 -4.18 -8.78
C LEU A 187 -0.24 -3.84 -7.46
N ASN A 188 -1.48 -4.26 -7.33
CA ASN A 188 -2.29 -4.04 -6.13
C ASN A 188 -2.57 -5.38 -5.43
N LEU A 189 -2.20 -5.49 -4.16
CA LEU A 189 -2.45 -6.66 -3.34
C LEU A 189 -3.47 -6.31 -2.25
N TYR A 190 -4.56 -7.04 -2.19
CA TYR A 190 -5.61 -6.87 -1.20
C TYR A 190 -5.73 -8.15 -0.36
N GLY A 191 -5.30 -8.12 0.89
CA GLY A 191 -5.51 -9.25 1.81
C GLY A 191 -6.98 -9.63 1.86
N GLY A 192 -7.86 -8.64 2.05
CA GLY A 192 -9.30 -8.72 1.89
C GLY A 192 -9.86 -7.44 1.31
N TYR A 193 -10.85 -7.57 0.44
CA TYR A 193 -11.54 -6.43 -0.19
C TYR A 193 -13.05 -6.58 -0.05
N SER A 194 -13.69 -5.56 0.49
CA SER A 194 -15.15 -5.45 0.56
C SER A 194 -15.61 -4.10 0.02
N ASN A 195 -16.49 -4.12 -0.98
CA ASN A 195 -17.05 -2.89 -1.51
C ASN A 195 -18.19 -2.34 -0.62
N ASP A 196 -18.94 -3.23 0.05
CA ASP A 196 -20.01 -2.87 1.00
C ASP A 196 -19.98 -3.83 2.19
N GLY A 197 -19.23 -3.45 3.23
CA GLY A 197 -19.02 -4.23 4.45
C GLY A 197 -17.62 -4.02 5.04
N GLU A 198 -17.13 -4.99 5.78
CA GLU A 198 -15.87 -4.94 6.51
C GLU A 198 -14.79 -5.84 5.91
N ALA A 199 -13.52 -5.47 6.11
CA ALA A 199 -12.35 -6.27 5.74
C ALA A 199 -11.48 -6.54 6.98
N ASN A 200 -11.74 -7.65 7.67
CA ASN A 200 -11.17 -7.93 8.98
C ASN A 200 -10.25 -9.15 9.02
N GLY A 201 -9.16 -9.05 9.78
CA GLY A 201 -8.26 -10.15 10.07
C GLY A 201 -7.50 -10.69 8.85
N ASN A 202 -7.40 -9.92 7.79
CA ASN A 202 -6.74 -10.34 6.57
C ASN A 202 -5.22 -10.16 6.68
N LYS A 203 -4.46 -10.90 5.87
CA LYS A 203 -3.02 -10.94 5.97
C LYS A 203 -2.32 -10.85 4.62
N ILE A 204 -1.29 -10.04 4.53
CA ILE A 204 -0.33 -10.04 3.43
C ILE A 204 1.06 -10.37 3.99
N VAL A 205 1.70 -11.38 3.41
CA VAL A 205 3.11 -11.71 3.61
C VAL A 205 3.83 -11.47 2.30
N PHE A 206 4.76 -10.54 2.30
CA PHE A 206 5.50 -10.15 1.11
C PHE A 206 6.99 -10.38 1.33
N ARG A 207 7.52 -11.48 0.78
CA ARG A 207 8.89 -11.93 0.98
C ARG A 207 9.56 -12.21 -0.35
N LEU A 208 10.11 -11.17 -0.95
CA LEU A 208 10.84 -11.32 -2.21
C LEU A 208 12.24 -11.89 -1.93
N LYS A 209 12.57 -12.98 -2.55
CA LYS A 209 13.90 -13.60 -2.45
C LYS A 209 14.94 -12.98 -3.37
N LYS A 210 14.50 -12.15 -4.29
CA LYS A 210 15.33 -11.42 -5.24
C LYS A 210 14.75 -10.04 -5.47
N PRO A 211 15.58 -9.03 -5.82
CA PRO A 211 15.10 -7.72 -6.21
C PRO A 211 14.06 -7.82 -7.33
N LEU A 212 13.09 -6.92 -7.31
CA LEU A 212 12.16 -6.77 -8.42
C LEU A 212 12.95 -6.31 -9.66
N LYS A 213 12.87 -7.09 -10.73
CA LYS A 213 13.43 -6.66 -12.02
C LYS A 213 12.43 -5.80 -12.75
N ILE A 214 12.87 -4.62 -13.12
CA ILE A 214 12.16 -3.73 -14.03
C ILE A 214 13.05 -3.54 -15.23
N SER A 215 12.49 -3.64 -16.44
CA SER A 215 13.21 -3.42 -17.67
C SER A 215 13.90 -2.06 -17.69
N ASP A 216 15.12 -1.99 -18.20
CA ASP A 216 15.93 -0.76 -18.36
C ASP A 216 15.22 0.32 -19.21
N ASN A 217 14.13 -0.02 -19.87
CA ASN A 217 13.41 0.82 -20.83
C ASN A 217 12.11 1.41 -20.27
N PHE A 218 11.90 1.30 -18.98
CA PHE A 218 10.71 1.77 -18.33
C PHE A 218 10.62 3.31 -18.33
N TYR A 219 9.69 3.85 -19.11
CA TYR A 219 9.32 5.27 -19.12
C TYR A 219 7.91 5.47 -18.55
N GLY A 220 7.64 5.06 -17.33
CA GLY A 220 6.32 5.16 -16.78
C GLY A 220 6.29 5.33 -15.27
N LYS A 221 5.11 5.31 -14.70
CA LYS A 221 4.90 5.33 -13.25
C LYS A 221 4.59 3.92 -12.79
N ASN A 222 5.40 3.39 -11.89
CA ASN A 222 5.14 2.10 -11.27
C ASN A 222 4.52 2.31 -9.89
N TYR A 223 3.42 1.64 -9.65
CA TYR A 223 2.72 1.68 -8.38
C TYR A 223 2.62 0.29 -7.80
N TYR A 224 3.15 0.11 -6.60
CA TYR A 224 2.93 -1.07 -5.81
C TYR A 224 2.10 -0.68 -4.60
N ASN A 225 0.91 -1.24 -4.50
CA ASN A 225 0.01 -0.92 -3.40
C ASN A 225 -0.37 -2.20 -2.66
N LEU A 226 -0.14 -2.24 -1.36
CA LEU A 226 -0.54 -3.33 -0.49
C LEU A 226 -1.62 -2.85 0.46
N TYR A 227 -2.73 -3.56 0.50
CA TYR A 227 -3.85 -3.29 1.39
C TYR A 227 -4.10 -4.53 2.26
N GLY A 228 -3.80 -4.46 3.55
CA GLY A 228 -4.13 -5.53 4.50
C GLY A 228 -5.63 -5.81 4.49
N GLY A 229 -6.44 -4.76 4.65
CA GLY A 229 -7.87 -4.75 4.43
C GLY A 229 -8.30 -3.47 3.72
N PHE A 230 -9.18 -3.59 2.74
CA PHE A 230 -9.83 -2.46 2.06
C PHE A 230 -11.34 -2.63 2.15
N ALA A 231 -12.04 -1.64 2.73
CA ALA A 231 -13.49 -1.73 2.93
C ALA A 231 -14.16 -0.36 3.02
N THR A 232 -15.48 -0.32 2.90
CA THR A 232 -16.26 0.90 3.13
C THR A 232 -16.61 1.10 4.61
N GLU A 233 -16.96 0.02 5.35
CA GLU A 233 -17.52 0.10 6.69
C GLU A 233 -16.48 -0.09 7.81
N GLY A 234 -15.36 -0.76 7.54
CA GLY A 234 -14.30 -0.94 8.52
C GLY A 234 -13.21 -1.93 8.10
N ALA A 235 -11.99 -1.75 8.60
CA ALA A 235 -10.85 -2.60 8.29
C ALA A 235 -10.01 -2.84 9.56
N ASN A 236 -10.27 -3.93 10.26
CA ASN A 236 -9.69 -4.20 11.58
C ASN A 236 -8.86 -5.49 11.59
N PHE A 237 -7.89 -5.58 12.52
CA PHE A 237 -7.07 -6.77 12.76
C PHE A 237 -6.27 -7.24 11.54
N ASN A 238 -6.03 -6.39 10.55
CA ASN A 238 -5.29 -6.78 9.36
C ASN A 238 -3.79 -6.73 9.61
N ILE A 239 -3.05 -7.59 8.91
CA ILE A 239 -1.60 -7.75 9.09
C ILE A 239 -0.91 -7.62 7.74
N ILE A 240 0.08 -6.75 7.67
CA ILE A 240 1.05 -6.71 6.57
C ILE A 240 2.44 -6.98 7.15
N ASP A 241 3.08 -8.02 6.65
CA ASP A 241 4.42 -8.44 7.02
C ASP A 241 5.31 -8.44 5.77
N ILE A 242 6.25 -7.50 5.73
CA ILE A 242 7.20 -7.33 4.63
C ILE A 242 8.60 -7.60 5.18
N GLN A 243 9.29 -8.53 4.54
CA GLN A 243 10.66 -8.84 4.90
C GLN A 243 11.42 -9.09 3.62
N ASN A 244 12.19 -8.09 3.13
CA ASN A 244 12.95 -8.26 1.91
C ASN A 244 13.58 -7.01 1.32
N ASP A 245 14.35 -7.27 0.28
CA ASP A 245 14.93 -6.26 -0.59
C ASP A 245 13.88 -5.77 -1.60
N LEU A 246 13.22 -4.67 -1.30
CA LEU A 246 12.42 -3.91 -2.25
C LEU A 246 13.34 -3.02 -3.10
N THR A 247 14.34 -3.66 -3.70
CA THR A 247 15.31 -2.97 -4.55
C THR A 247 14.99 -3.21 -6.02
N TYR A 248 15.25 -2.21 -6.82
CA TYR A 248 15.32 -2.36 -8.27
C TYR A 248 16.78 -2.47 -8.66
N GLU A 249 17.12 -3.30 -9.62
CA GLU A 249 18.48 -3.43 -10.14
C GLU A 249 19.00 -2.10 -10.73
N LYS A 250 18.10 -1.28 -11.28
CA LYS A 250 18.37 0.11 -11.70
C LYS A 250 17.11 0.95 -11.50
N VAL A 251 17.24 2.04 -10.75
CA VAL A 251 16.18 3.06 -10.66
C VAL A 251 16.47 4.10 -11.74
N PRO A 252 15.64 4.22 -12.75
CA PRO A 252 15.78 5.28 -13.75
C PRO A 252 15.69 6.67 -13.11
N GLN A 253 16.49 7.63 -13.57
CA GLN A 253 16.71 8.93 -12.90
C GLN A 253 15.49 9.87 -12.83
N ASN A 254 14.38 9.57 -13.50
CA ASN A 254 13.26 10.52 -13.67
C ASN A 254 11.90 9.99 -13.20
N TYR A 255 11.85 9.12 -12.16
CA TYR A 255 10.62 8.41 -11.82
C TYR A 255 9.97 8.84 -10.51
N SER A 256 8.66 8.94 -10.55
CA SER A 256 7.76 9.09 -9.40
C SER A 256 7.20 7.75 -8.92
N ASP A 257 7.99 6.69 -8.99
CA ASP A 257 7.59 5.38 -8.51
C ASP A 257 7.32 5.40 -7.01
N LYS A 258 6.29 4.69 -6.59
CA LYS A 258 5.86 4.68 -5.19
C LYS A 258 5.56 3.26 -4.74
N PHE A 259 5.97 2.97 -3.54
CA PHE A 259 5.52 1.80 -2.82
C PHE A 259 4.57 2.25 -1.70
N THR A 260 3.31 1.90 -1.82
CA THR A 260 2.27 2.34 -0.87
C THR A 260 1.73 1.15 -0.09
N VAL A 261 1.67 1.27 1.21
CA VAL A 261 1.23 0.20 2.10
C VAL A 261 0.14 0.73 3.03
N TYR A 262 -1.04 0.16 2.93
CA TYR A 262 -2.15 0.39 3.83
C TYR A 262 -2.38 -0.84 4.70
N ALA A 263 -2.06 -0.81 5.99
CA ALA A 263 -2.45 -1.91 6.86
C ALA A 263 -3.97 -2.04 6.92
N ALA A 264 -4.66 -0.90 6.87
CA ALA A 264 -6.10 -0.82 6.70
C ALA A 264 -6.46 0.40 5.84
N ARG A 265 -7.46 0.26 4.99
CA ARG A 265 -8.09 1.38 4.28
C ARG A 265 -9.59 1.25 4.39
N THR A 266 -10.23 2.23 5.00
CA THR A 266 -11.69 2.29 5.11
C THR A 266 -12.19 3.68 4.76
N LEU A 267 -13.36 3.76 4.16
CA LEU A 267 -14.00 5.05 3.86
C LEU A 267 -14.70 5.61 5.11
N SER A 268 -15.22 4.73 5.96
CA SER A 268 -15.86 5.07 7.23
C SER A 268 -15.59 4.00 8.27
N GLY A 269 -16.12 4.13 9.48
CA GLY A 269 -16.01 3.12 10.53
C GLY A 269 -14.59 3.01 11.13
N LYS A 270 -14.16 1.80 11.47
CA LYS A 270 -13.00 1.59 12.31
C LYS A 270 -11.83 0.97 11.56
N ALA A 271 -10.62 1.44 11.87
CA ALA A 271 -9.35 0.87 11.42
C ALA A 271 -8.49 0.52 12.64
N ASN A 272 -8.94 -0.45 13.43
CA ASN A 272 -8.37 -0.77 14.73
C ASN A 272 -7.57 -2.08 14.72
N ASN A 273 -6.57 -2.16 15.62
CA ASN A 273 -5.79 -3.38 15.86
C ASN A 273 -5.08 -3.92 14.61
N ASN A 274 -4.69 -3.05 13.69
CA ASN A 274 -3.95 -3.45 12.50
C ASN A 274 -2.44 -3.45 12.77
N THR A 275 -1.73 -4.34 12.11
CA THR A 275 -0.27 -4.46 12.24
C THR A 275 0.41 -4.26 10.88
N LEU A 276 1.39 -3.36 10.84
CA LEU A 276 2.31 -3.20 9.73
C LEU A 276 3.73 -3.46 10.20
N SER A 277 4.38 -4.46 9.66
CA SER A 277 5.75 -4.81 9.97
C SER A 277 6.60 -4.83 8.70
N ILE A 278 7.70 -4.10 8.70
CA ILE A 278 8.73 -4.14 7.67
C ILE A 278 10.07 -4.36 8.37
N LYS A 279 10.72 -5.48 8.05
CA LYS A 279 11.95 -5.88 8.72
C LYS A 279 13.02 -6.34 7.74
N ASP A 280 14.30 -6.19 8.15
CA ASP A 280 15.46 -6.72 7.43
C ASP A 280 15.39 -6.44 5.92
N SER A 281 15.13 -5.18 5.55
CA SER A 281 14.77 -4.81 4.19
C SER A 281 15.66 -3.71 3.63
N VAL A 282 15.91 -3.79 2.32
CA VAL A 282 16.51 -2.69 1.55
C VAL A 282 15.43 -2.09 0.66
N ILE A 283 15.20 -0.78 0.77
CA ILE A 283 14.12 -0.09 0.05
C ILE A 283 14.72 1.02 -0.82
N SER A 284 14.59 0.87 -2.12
CA SER A 284 15.08 1.85 -3.10
C SER A 284 14.01 2.81 -3.63
N LEU A 285 12.74 2.60 -3.26
CA LEU A 285 11.62 3.45 -3.62
C LEU A 285 11.09 4.27 -2.45
N PRO A 286 10.47 5.43 -2.68
CA PRO A 286 9.70 6.10 -1.66
C PRO A 286 8.60 5.18 -1.12
N LEU A 287 8.63 4.91 0.18
CA LEU A 287 7.62 4.14 0.88
C LEU A 287 6.64 5.08 1.58
N TYR A 288 5.38 4.91 1.27
CA TYR A 288 4.28 5.58 1.95
C TYR A 288 3.42 4.54 2.68
N ALA A 289 3.55 4.51 3.99
CA ALA A 289 2.79 3.63 4.86
C ALA A 289 1.58 4.36 5.45
N PHE A 290 0.46 3.67 5.52
CA PHE A 290 -0.78 4.18 6.09
C PHE A 290 -1.43 3.10 6.96
N ILE A 291 -2.01 3.50 8.08
CA ILE A 291 -3.03 2.66 8.70
C ILE A 291 -4.37 3.03 8.08
N THR A 292 -4.66 4.31 7.99
CA THR A 292 -5.80 4.85 7.25
C THR A 292 -5.47 6.26 6.81
N SER A 293 -6.12 6.73 5.78
CA SER A 293 -5.93 8.08 5.25
C SER A 293 -7.26 8.67 4.82
N GLU A 294 -7.32 9.99 4.79
CA GLU A 294 -8.40 10.71 4.13
C GLU A 294 -8.42 10.36 2.63
N THR A 295 -9.61 10.12 2.12
CA THR A 295 -9.80 9.77 0.71
C THR A 295 -10.94 10.61 0.17
N THR A 296 -10.68 11.37 -0.89
CA THR A 296 -11.72 12.08 -1.63
C THR A 296 -12.22 11.18 -2.76
N LEU A 297 -13.50 10.87 -2.75
CA LEU A 297 -14.18 10.11 -3.79
C LEU A 297 -15.43 10.89 -4.22
N ASP A 298 -15.58 11.15 -5.51
CA ASP A 298 -16.70 11.92 -6.07
C ASP A 298 -16.92 13.29 -5.39
N GLY A 299 -15.82 13.95 -4.99
CA GLY A 299 -15.87 15.24 -4.31
C GLY A 299 -16.27 15.18 -2.83
N ILE A 300 -16.39 13.99 -2.26
CA ILE A 300 -16.70 13.77 -0.85
C ILE A 300 -15.43 13.26 -0.14
N ASP A 301 -15.08 13.90 0.97
CA ASP A 301 -13.96 13.49 1.79
C ASP A 301 -14.41 12.42 2.79
N TYR A 302 -13.81 11.26 2.69
CA TYR A 302 -14.01 10.13 3.59
C TYR A 302 -12.85 10.02 4.57
N ILE A 303 -13.19 9.80 5.82
CA ILE A 303 -12.21 9.60 6.89
C ILE A 303 -12.75 8.56 7.89
N ALA A 304 -11.90 7.63 8.31
CA ALA A 304 -12.24 6.66 9.33
C ALA A 304 -12.70 7.32 10.63
N ASP A 305 -13.66 6.73 11.32
CA ASP A 305 -14.12 7.23 12.62
C ASP A 305 -13.08 7.01 13.70
N GLU A 306 -12.42 5.86 13.69
CA GLU A 306 -11.41 5.47 14.66
C GLU A 306 -10.21 4.78 14.01
N SER A 307 -9.02 5.08 14.52
CA SER A 307 -7.79 4.38 14.20
C SER A 307 -7.02 4.13 15.50
N ASN A 308 -7.34 3.01 16.16
CA ASN A 308 -6.89 2.74 17.53
C ASN A 308 -6.13 1.41 17.63
N ASN A 309 -5.20 1.35 18.61
CA ASN A 309 -4.47 0.14 18.96
C ASN A 309 -3.69 -0.47 17.77
N ASN A 310 -3.31 0.33 16.82
CA ASN A 310 -2.52 -0.17 15.69
C ASN A 310 -1.04 -0.22 16.04
N GLU A 311 -0.33 -1.16 15.42
CA GLU A 311 1.10 -1.35 15.63
C GLU A 311 1.85 -1.24 14.30
N VAL A 312 2.89 -0.40 14.29
CA VAL A 312 3.81 -0.25 13.14
C VAL A 312 5.22 -0.49 13.61
N ASN A 313 5.89 -1.46 13.00
CA ASN A 313 7.26 -1.84 13.31
C ASN A 313 8.13 -1.79 12.05
N PHE A 314 9.04 -0.84 11.99
CA PHE A 314 10.07 -0.74 10.97
C PHE A 314 11.42 -1.01 11.64
N GLU A 315 12.07 -2.10 11.24
CA GLU A 315 13.25 -2.60 11.91
C GLU A 315 14.32 -3.04 10.91
N ASN A 316 15.56 -2.61 11.15
CA ASN A 316 16.71 -2.97 10.32
C ASN A 316 16.47 -2.72 8.82
N ILE A 317 16.17 -1.46 8.49
CA ILE A 317 15.87 -1.05 7.11
C ILE A 317 17.00 -0.15 6.60
N LYS A 318 17.49 -0.48 5.40
CA LYS A 318 18.33 0.42 4.62
C LYS A 318 17.49 1.03 3.51
N SER A 319 17.44 2.35 3.45
CA SER A 319 16.63 3.04 2.47
C SER A 319 17.40 4.13 1.74
N SER A 320 17.23 4.19 0.42
CA SER A 320 17.74 5.29 -0.40
C SER A 320 16.72 6.41 -0.59
N LYS A 321 15.51 6.26 -0.06
CA LYS A 321 14.38 7.16 -0.23
C LYS A 321 13.61 7.34 1.08
N ASN A 322 12.58 8.16 1.05
CA ASN A 322 11.74 8.47 2.21
C ASN A 322 10.93 7.27 2.69
N LEU A 323 10.85 7.12 4.00
CA LEU A 323 9.98 6.18 4.69
C LEU A 323 8.93 6.97 5.46
N SER A 324 7.75 7.17 4.91
CA SER A 324 6.71 7.97 5.53
C SER A 324 5.58 7.11 6.06
N LEU A 325 5.05 7.47 7.23
CA LEU A 325 3.87 6.86 7.84
C LEU A 325 2.83 7.94 8.14
N MET A 326 1.58 7.64 7.80
CA MET A 326 0.44 8.45 8.20
C MET A 326 -0.66 7.60 8.82
N ILE A 327 -1.21 8.07 9.94
CA ILE A 327 -2.46 7.61 10.53
C ILE A 327 -3.39 8.80 10.56
N ASN A 328 -4.53 8.72 9.88
CA ASN A 328 -5.50 9.82 9.81
C ASN A 328 -6.92 9.29 10.02
N ALA A 329 -7.59 9.76 11.09
CA ALA A 329 -8.96 9.38 11.44
C ALA A 329 -9.64 10.51 12.23
N LYS A 330 -10.93 10.38 12.56
CA LYS A 330 -11.57 11.30 13.51
C LYS A 330 -10.95 11.16 14.90
N ASN A 331 -10.75 9.92 15.36
CA ASN A 331 -10.07 9.62 16.63
C ASN A 331 -8.87 8.69 16.39
N VAL A 332 -7.71 9.03 16.97
CA VAL A 332 -6.46 8.29 16.81
C VAL A 332 -5.88 8.02 18.19
N SER A 333 -5.99 6.78 18.69
CA SER A 333 -5.59 6.49 20.07
C SER A 333 -4.85 5.16 20.24
N ASN A 334 -3.97 5.11 21.24
CA ASN A 334 -3.25 3.89 21.64
C ASN A 334 -2.41 3.26 20.53
N ASN A 335 -2.02 4.00 19.52
CA ASN A 335 -1.19 3.47 18.44
C ASN A 335 0.28 3.42 18.88
N LYS A 336 0.99 2.37 18.45
CA LYS A 336 2.41 2.16 18.74
C LYS A 336 3.20 2.13 17.44
N ILE A 337 4.16 3.03 17.32
CA ILE A 337 5.00 3.18 16.14
C ILE A 337 6.45 3.08 16.56
N ASN A 338 7.17 2.10 16.01
CA ASN A 338 8.56 1.83 16.30
C ASN A 338 9.39 1.87 15.01
N TYR A 339 10.35 2.76 14.96
CA TYR A 339 11.42 2.78 13.95
C TYR A 339 12.73 2.46 14.67
N ASN A 340 13.34 1.37 14.29
CA ASN A 340 14.58 0.89 14.92
C ASN A 340 15.60 0.49 13.86
N LEU A 341 16.84 0.95 13.98
CA LEU A 341 17.93 0.66 13.05
C LEU A 341 17.58 1.03 11.60
N ILE A 342 17.12 2.26 11.37
CA ILE A 342 16.83 2.76 10.03
C ILE A 342 18.03 3.53 9.52
N GLN A 343 18.61 3.09 8.41
CA GLN A 343 19.77 3.70 7.79
C GLN A 343 19.44 4.27 6.42
N SER A 344 19.81 5.51 6.19
CA SER A 344 19.78 6.08 4.85
C SER A 344 20.96 5.59 4.01
N LEU A 345 20.70 5.10 2.80
CA LEU A 345 21.73 4.55 1.90
C LEU A 345 22.36 5.57 0.97
N THR A 346 21.78 6.75 0.84
CA THR A 346 22.27 7.75 -0.12
C THR A 346 22.35 9.12 0.49
N GLU A 347 23.37 9.87 0.07
CA GLU A 347 23.33 11.33 0.09
C GLU A 347 22.07 11.79 -0.66
N ALA A 348 21.33 12.68 -0.05
CA ALA A 348 20.05 13.12 -0.53
C ALA A 348 20.10 13.57 -1.99
N SER A 349 19.41 12.86 -2.84
CA SER A 349 19.20 13.33 -4.20
C SER A 349 18.19 14.48 -4.19
N SER A 350 18.37 15.44 -5.06
CA SER A 350 17.70 16.73 -5.19
C SER A 350 16.16 16.73 -5.30
N LEU A 351 15.48 15.61 -5.12
CA LEU A 351 14.02 15.44 -5.31
C LEU A 351 13.28 14.78 -4.14
N GLY A 352 13.95 14.46 -3.03
CA GLY A 352 13.34 13.75 -1.90
C GLY A 352 12.77 14.69 -0.84
N LYS A 353 11.46 14.67 -0.61
CA LYS A 353 10.86 15.14 0.65
C LYS A 353 11.24 14.14 1.74
N GLY A 354 11.53 14.63 2.95
CA GLY A 354 11.97 13.81 4.07
C GLY A 354 10.94 12.79 4.58
N SER A 355 11.39 11.90 5.43
CA SER A 355 10.53 10.92 6.09
C SER A 355 9.58 11.61 7.06
N LYS A 356 8.28 11.29 6.98
CA LYS A 356 7.24 11.90 7.82
C LYS A 356 6.50 10.82 8.60
N ILE A 357 6.41 10.97 9.92
CA ILE A 357 5.57 10.16 10.79
C ILE A 357 4.49 11.08 11.33
N ILE A 358 3.28 10.94 10.86
CA ILE A 358 2.18 11.84 11.18
C ILE A 358 0.98 11.04 11.70
N LEU A 359 0.58 11.35 12.94
CA LEU A 359 -0.69 10.93 13.51
C LEU A 359 -1.60 12.18 13.54
N LYS A 360 -2.64 12.14 12.72
CA LYS A 360 -3.58 13.27 12.59
C LYS A 360 -4.98 12.81 12.99
N ALA A 361 -5.62 13.55 13.88
CA ALA A 361 -7.02 13.37 14.23
C ALA A 361 -7.81 14.65 13.95
N THR A 362 -9.05 14.52 13.46
CA THR A 362 -9.97 15.67 13.36
C THR A 362 -10.75 15.91 14.66
N GLN A 363 -10.62 15.00 15.64
CA GLN A 363 -11.16 15.16 16.99
C GLN A 363 -10.07 14.97 18.04
N ASN A 364 -9.76 13.71 18.39
CA ASN A 364 -8.88 13.43 19.52
C ASN A 364 -7.71 12.52 19.14
N ALA A 365 -6.50 12.84 19.65
CA ALA A 365 -5.31 12.03 19.52
C ALA A 365 -4.73 11.72 20.90
N ASN A 366 -4.97 10.51 21.43
CA ASN A 366 -4.65 10.22 22.81
C ASN A 366 -3.85 8.91 22.98
N ASN A 367 -2.93 8.90 23.96
CA ASN A 367 -2.14 7.71 24.33
C ASN A 367 -1.33 7.09 23.18
N ASN A 368 -0.92 7.85 22.20
CA ASN A 368 -0.12 7.35 21.11
C ASN A 368 1.38 7.34 21.49
N LEU A 369 2.11 6.35 21.00
CA LEU A 369 3.53 6.21 21.22
C LEU A 369 4.29 6.15 19.90
N ILE A 370 5.23 7.04 19.70
CA ILE A 370 6.19 7.02 18.60
C ILE A 370 7.59 6.84 19.19
N LYS A 371 8.33 5.84 18.73
CA LYS A 371 9.72 5.60 19.09
C LYS A 371 10.59 5.55 17.86
N LEU A 372 11.66 6.36 17.86
CA LEU A 372 12.75 6.29 16.92
C LEU A 372 14.02 5.95 17.69
N LYS A 373 14.69 4.90 17.27
CA LYS A 373 15.95 4.48 17.89
C LYS A 373 16.97 4.07 16.83
N ASP A 374 18.18 4.57 16.98
CA ASP A 374 19.30 4.26 16.09
C ASP A 374 18.93 4.52 14.60
N CYS A 375 18.32 5.68 14.35
CA CYS A 375 17.85 6.05 13.02
C CYS A 375 18.75 7.14 12.42
N SER A 376 19.03 7.01 11.12
CA SER A 376 19.60 8.09 10.32
C SER A 376 18.69 8.38 9.13
N SER A 377 18.35 9.63 8.96
CA SER A 377 17.47 10.07 7.87
C SER A 377 18.14 11.22 7.14
N ALA A 378 18.50 11.02 5.89
CA ALA A 378 18.84 12.12 5.01
C ALA A 378 17.52 12.69 4.44
N ALA A 379 17.17 13.92 4.82
CA ALA A 379 15.87 14.44 4.45
C ALA A 379 15.83 15.97 4.41
N VAL A 380 15.16 16.49 3.39
CA VAL A 380 14.89 17.95 3.29
C VAL A 380 13.84 18.39 4.30
N GLU A 381 12.89 17.52 4.61
CA GLU A 381 11.84 17.75 5.60
C GLU A 381 11.57 16.47 6.37
N SER A 382 11.98 16.41 7.62
CA SER A 382 11.64 15.29 8.51
C SER A 382 10.64 15.75 9.56
N SER A 383 9.64 14.93 9.82
CA SER A 383 8.61 15.29 10.78
C SER A 383 8.19 14.09 11.61
N CYS A 384 8.03 14.29 12.90
CA CYS A 384 7.41 13.38 13.81
C CYS A 384 6.32 14.13 14.58
N ILE A 385 5.07 13.97 14.15
CA ILE A 385 3.97 14.84 14.54
C ILE A 385 2.77 14.03 15.03
N ILE A 386 2.28 14.37 16.23
CA ILE A 386 0.97 13.96 16.72
C ILE A 386 0.12 15.22 16.86
N LYS A 387 -1.01 15.28 16.19
CA LYS A 387 -1.91 16.42 16.21
C LYS A 387 -3.38 16.04 16.18
N ALA A 388 -4.21 16.86 16.79
CA ALA A 388 -5.65 16.76 16.76
C ALA A 388 -6.29 18.16 16.69
N ASP A 389 -7.56 18.23 16.31
CA ASP A 389 -8.25 19.52 16.31
C ASP A 389 -8.81 19.86 17.71
N LYS A 390 -9.33 18.86 18.45
CA LYS A 390 -9.94 19.10 19.76
C LYS A 390 -9.00 18.83 20.93
N GLU A 391 -8.55 17.56 21.07
CA GLU A 391 -7.74 17.14 22.20
C GLU A 391 -6.55 16.30 21.77
N SER A 392 -5.41 16.55 22.40
CA SER A 392 -4.21 15.76 22.25
C SER A 392 -3.59 15.53 23.63
N ALA A 393 -3.74 14.32 24.16
CA ALA A 393 -3.35 14.02 25.53
C ALA A 393 -2.62 12.68 25.67
N PHE A 394 -1.71 12.64 26.66
CA PHE A 394 -0.97 11.41 27.03
C PHE A 394 -0.16 10.80 25.88
N ASN A 395 0.15 11.56 24.85
CA ASN A 395 0.97 11.08 23.75
C ASN A 395 2.45 11.12 24.14
N LYS A 396 3.21 10.16 23.61
CA LYS A 396 4.65 10.11 23.87
C LYS A 396 5.44 9.96 22.58
N ILE A 397 6.45 10.81 22.40
CA ILE A 397 7.49 10.70 21.37
C ILE A 397 8.83 10.47 22.06
N ILE A 398 9.50 9.38 21.68
CA ILE A 398 10.85 9.05 22.19
C ILE A 398 11.77 8.98 20.97
N ILE A 399 12.81 9.81 20.98
CA ILE A 399 13.84 9.81 19.95
C ILE A 399 15.18 9.60 20.65
N ASN A 400 15.84 8.50 20.30
CA ASN A 400 17.10 8.11 20.91
C ASN A 400 18.12 7.76 19.82
N ASN A 401 19.33 8.29 19.95
CA ASN A 401 20.45 8.02 19.08
C ASN A 401 20.07 8.18 17.59
N THR A 402 19.51 9.33 17.24
CA THR A 402 18.94 9.58 15.91
C THR A 402 19.59 10.80 15.27
N VAL A 403 19.88 10.68 13.97
CA VAL A 403 20.43 11.76 13.16
C VAL A 403 19.41 12.16 12.10
N PHE A 404 19.02 13.41 12.08
CA PHE A 404 18.31 14.03 10.97
C PHE A 404 19.30 14.88 10.18
N SER A 405 19.68 14.44 8.99
CA SER A 405 20.55 15.20 8.10
C SER A 405 19.76 15.83 6.99
N THR A 406 20.08 17.07 6.68
CA THR A 406 19.50 17.75 5.52
C THR A 406 20.35 17.47 4.29
N ALA A 407 19.68 17.43 3.14
CA ALA A 407 20.38 17.37 1.87
C ALA A 407 21.23 18.62 1.66
N SER A 408 22.39 18.46 1.07
CA SER A 408 23.31 19.53 0.68
C SER A 408 22.73 20.56 -0.31
N ASP A 409 21.50 20.38 -0.75
CA ASP A 409 20.81 21.24 -1.70
C ASP A 409 20.13 22.41 -0.97
N LYS A 410 20.37 23.61 -1.40
CA LYS A 410 20.00 24.94 -0.83
C LYS A 410 18.50 25.20 -0.67
N ARG A 411 17.66 24.15 -0.62
CA ARG A 411 16.21 24.27 -0.44
C ARG A 411 15.87 24.34 1.05
N GLN A 412 14.92 25.19 1.36
CA GLN A 412 14.39 25.34 2.71
C GLN A 412 13.76 24.04 3.18
N GLY A 413 14.36 23.37 4.13
CA GLY A 413 13.80 22.21 4.81
C GLY A 413 13.55 22.52 6.30
N TYR A 414 12.79 21.68 6.99
CA TYR A 414 12.59 21.80 8.43
C TYR A 414 12.47 20.42 9.09
N VAL A 415 12.86 20.36 10.35
CA VAL A 415 12.58 19.22 11.23
C VAL A 415 11.45 19.61 12.17
N GLY A 416 10.33 18.89 12.09
CA GLY A 416 9.17 19.12 12.96
C GLY A 416 9.01 17.99 13.96
N LEU A 417 9.24 18.25 15.24
CA LEU A 417 9.00 17.30 16.34
C LEU A 417 7.89 17.83 17.24
N ILE A 418 6.71 17.20 17.17
CA ILE A 418 5.50 17.72 17.82
C ILE A 418 4.75 16.58 18.52
N ALA A 419 4.71 16.58 19.85
CA ALA A 419 4.11 15.50 20.62
C ALA A 419 2.60 15.63 20.85
N GLY A 420 2.02 16.81 20.63
CA GLY A 420 0.58 16.96 20.83
C GLY A 420 0.09 18.37 20.57
N VAL A 421 -0.37 18.67 19.36
CA VAL A 421 -0.98 19.94 18.99
C VAL A 421 -2.49 19.79 18.89
N SER A 422 -3.23 20.60 19.64
CA SER A 422 -4.70 20.63 19.61
C SER A 422 -5.22 21.85 20.37
N ALA A 423 -6.52 22.10 20.34
CA ALA A 423 -7.16 23.12 21.16
C ALA A 423 -6.99 22.84 22.68
N ASN A 424 -6.90 21.57 23.07
CA ASN A 424 -6.62 21.15 24.44
C ASN A 424 -5.47 20.15 24.45
N SER A 425 -4.24 20.61 24.72
CA SER A 425 -3.03 19.79 24.72
C SER A 425 -2.50 19.60 26.13
N HIS A 426 -2.46 18.36 26.62
CA HIS A 426 -2.01 18.11 27.98
C HIS A 426 -1.37 16.74 28.19
N ASP A 427 -0.55 16.65 29.22
CA ASP A 427 0.12 15.41 29.65
C ASP A 427 0.89 14.69 28.53
N ASN A 428 1.32 15.42 27.50
CA ASN A 428 2.14 14.86 26.43
C ASN A 428 3.62 14.86 26.83
N ILE A 429 4.36 13.87 26.38
CA ILE A 429 5.78 13.69 26.71
C ILE A 429 6.61 13.64 25.42
N MET A 430 7.68 14.38 25.40
CA MET A 430 8.75 14.25 24.41
C MET A 430 10.07 13.95 25.13
N GLU A 431 10.75 12.91 24.70
CA GLU A 431 12.04 12.48 25.22
C GLU A 431 13.04 12.45 24.08
N LEU A 432 14.05 13.31 24.13
CA LEU A 432 15.10 13.44 23.13
C LEU A 432 16.44 13.12 23.77
N VAL A 433 17.08 12.06 23.31
CA VAL A 433 18.36 11.59 23.84
C VAL A 433 19.31 11.33 22.67
N ASN A 434 20.50 11.91 22.69
CA ASN A 434 21.49 11.78 21.64
C ASN A 434 20.88 12.08 20.25
N LEU A 435 20.38 13.28 20.07
CA LEU A 435 19.80 13.75 18.83
C LEU A 435 20.75 14.68 18.09
N ASN A 436 21.00 14.40 16.83
CA ASN A 436 21.77 15.25 15.95
C ASN A 436 20.89 15.73 14.77
N ILE A 437 20.89 17.04 14.53
CA ILE A 437 20.26 17.68 13.39
C ILE A 437 21.34 18.41 12.62
N ASP A 438 21.85 17.77 11.55
CA ASP A 438 22.97 18.28 10.76
C ASP A 438 22.50 19.28 9.71
N GLU A 439 23.23 20.39 9.61
CA GLU A 439 23.13 21.44 8.60
C GLU A 439 21.72 22.00 8.37
N TYR A 440 21.38 22.97 9.19
CA TYR A 440 20.09 23.63 9.07
C TYR A 440 20.21 25.14 8.80
N LYS A 441 19.54 25.60 7.76
CA LYS A 441 19.53 27.05 7.47
C LYS A 441 18.23 27.77 7.82
N ASN A 442 17.12 27.09 8.12
CA ASN A 442 15.88 27.80 8.50
C ASN A 442 14.83 26.92 9.17
N GLN A 443 14.41 27.27 10.36
CA GLN A 443 13.16 26.92 11.05
C GLN A 443 12.97 25.49 11.52
N ASP A 444 13.74 25.09 12.50
CA ASP A 444 13.44 23.91 13.33
C ASP A 444 12.32 24.24 14.32
N ALA A 445 11.41 23.30 14.50
CA ALA A 445 10.37 23.44 15.47
C ALA A 445 10.26 22.18 16.33
N ILE A 446 10.53 22.35 17.62
CA ILE A 446 10.28 21.35 18.66
C ILE A 446 9.16 21.92 19.52
N PHE A 447 7.95 21.36 19.37
CA PHE A 447 6.78 21.87 20.09
C PHE A 447 6.11 20.77 20.92
N LEU A 448 5.77 21.12 22.14
CA LEU A 448 4.90 20.32 23.01
C LEU A 448 3.51 20.92 23.17
N ALA A 449 3.24 22.04 22.51
CA ALA A 449 2.07 22.85 22.77
C ALA A 449 1.43 23.40 21.48
N PRO A 450 0.22 23.92 21.54
CA PRO A 450 -0.55 24.34 20.38
C PRO A 450 0.19 25.39 19.55
N SER A 451 0.37 25.12 18.27
CA SER A 451 0.82 26.10 17.29
C SER A 451 -0.35 26.51 16.41
N GLY A 452 -0.66 27.79 16.48
CA GLY A 452 -1.46 28.59 15.60
C GLY A 452 -2.36 27.92 14.54
N THR A 453 -3.62 27.82 14.86
CA THR A 453 -4.71 28.11 13.94
C THR A 453 -5.25 29.49 14.28
N SER A 454 -5.90 30.17 13.37
CA SER A 454 -6.28 31.59 13.41
C SER A 454 -7.18 32.06 14.58
N ASP A 455 -7.47 31.18 15.55
CA ASP A 455 -8.33 31.50 16.70
C ASP A 455 -7.64 31.13 18.02
N ILE A 456 -6.76 32.02 18.45
CA ILE A 456 -5.85 31.86 19.60
C ILE A 456 -6.57 31.93 20.96
N SER A 457 -7.84 32.32 21.03
CA SER A 457 -8.50 32.68 22.28
C SER A 457 -8.91 31.53 23.20
N ASN A 458 -8.84 30.25 22.74
CA ASN A 458 -9.36 29.10 23.48
C ASN A 458 -8.40 27.91 23.64
N PHE A 459 -7.12 28.08 23.36
CA PHE A 459 -6.15 27.02 23.55
C PHE A 459 -5.74 26.80 24.99
N LYS A 460 -5.70 25.54 25.41
CA LYS A 460 -5.18 25.13 26.71
C LYS A 460 -3.98 24.21 26.51
N SER A 461 -2.90 24.51 27.21
CA SER A 461 -1.72 23.64 27.26
C SER A 461 -1.21 23.54 28.69
N TYR A 462 -1.16 22.33 29.24
CA TYR A 462 -0.70 22.11 30.61
C TYR A 462 -0.11 20.71 30.79
N ASN A 463 0.74 20.53 31.78
CA ASN A 463 1.41 19.29 32.15
C ASN A 463 2.19 18.60 31.03
N ASN A 464 2.54 19.30 29.96
CA ASN A 464 3.38 18.73 28.91
C ASN A 464 4.84 18.71 29.36
N THR A 465 5.58 17.64 29.03
CA THR A 465 6.94 17.44 29.53
C THR A 465 7.93 17.19 28.39
N LEU A 466 9.05 17.92 28.39
CA LEU A 466 10.17 17.69 27.52
C LEU A 466 11.37 17.21 28.34
N TYR A 467 11.85 16.00 28.05
CA TYR A 467 13.08 15.47 28.59
C TYR A 467 14.19 15.59 27.54
N LEU A 468 15.30 16.17 27.94
CA LEU A 468 16.49 16.30 27.13
C LEU A 468 17.64 15.54 27.80
N GLY A 469 18.31 14.67 27.06
CA GLY A 469 19.40 13.87 27.62
C GLY A 469 20.49 13.55 26.61
N GLY A 470 21.68 13.26 27.11
CA GLY A 470 22.84 12.94 26.29
C GLY A 470 23.34 14.13 25.46
N GLU A 471 23.82 13.86 24.28
CA GLU A 471 24.36 14.86 23.36
C GLU A 471 23.27 15.32 22.38
N LEU A 472 23.00 16.61 22.35
CA LEU A 472 22.00 17.25 21.49
C LEU A 472 22.69 18.29 20.62
N ASN A 473 22.79 18.04 19.33
CA ASN A 473 23.42 18.93 18.37
C ASN A 473 22.38 19.49 17.40
N PHE A 474 22.30 20.81 17.36
CA PHE A 474 21.45 21.59 16.46
C PHE A 474 22.34 22.59 15.71
N PHE A 475 22.69 22.31 14.47
CA PHE A 475 23.62 23.10 13.67
C PHE A 475 22.97 23.74 12.46
#